data_c6d1c54c3cdd1b61d7ccdf78f8f79a52
#
_entry.id   c6d1c54c3cdd1b61d7ccdf78f8f79a52
#
_cell.length_a   1.000
_cell.length_b   1.000
_cell.length_c   1.000
_cell.angle_alpha   90.00
_cell.angle_beta   90.00
_cell.angle_gamma   90.00
#
_symmetry.space_group_name_H-M   'P 1'
#
loop_
_entity.id
_entity.type
_entity.pdbx_description
1 polymer ?
#
loop_
_entity_poly.entity_id
_entity_poly.type
_entity_poly.pdbx_seq_one_letter_code
_entity_poly.pdbx_strand_id
1 'polypeptide(L)'
;MADCDNYANSTKNVQINNRSGHTGGIVGYHTSGAAATGSSENEILSTGENWSVKTTAYSNDFGVGGIIGYSASGVSMQHVTNYAAVVAGGNSENVTAGGLIGRLENKDSNSMTVSYFSNYGNISGKLSAGGIGRLKYKGITMSNCTNYGNIQSNGSAAAGIIATFYQTDQGAAVVFDSCKNYGNIS
;
A
#
# COMPACT_ATOMS: atom_id res chain seq x y z
N MET A 1 -5.40 11.80 -9.40
CA MET A 1 -5.68 10.67 -10.32
C MET A 1 -7.16 10.40 -10.23
N ALA A 2 -7.82 10.23 -11.33
CA ALA A 2 -9.20 9.80 -11.42
C ALA A 2 -9.24 8.66 -12.45
N ASP A 3 -10.00 7.62 -12.15
CA ASP A 3 -10.25 6.48 -13.05
C ASP A 3 -8.98 5.91 -13.70
N CYS A 4 -8.00 5.59 -12.86
CA CYS A 4 -6.74 4.98 -13.31
C CYS A 4 -6.76 3.49 -13.04
N ASP A 5 -6.75 2.71 -14.10
CA ASP A 5 -6.76 1.26 -14.05
C ASP A 5 -5.47 0.67 -14.60
N ASN A 6 -5.03 -0.41 -14.01
CA ASN A 6 -3.98 -1.24 -14.54
C ASN A 6 -4.53 -2.65 -14.73
N TYR A 7 -4.87 -2.97 -15.99
CA TYR A 7 -5.49 -4.25 -16.36
C TYR A 7 -4.47 -5.27 -16.82
N ALA A 8 -4.59 -6.49 -16.32
CA ALA A 8 -3.92 -7.65 -16.87
C ALA A 8 -4.92 -8.54 -17.62
N ASN A 9 -4.54 -8.97 -18.80
CA ASN A 9 -5.30 -10.00 -19.51
C ASN A 9 -5.19 -11.33 -18.73
N SER A 10 -6.32 -11.99 -18.53
CA SER A 10 -6.46 -13.24 -17.75
C SER A 10 -5.53 -14.41 -18.17
N THR A 11 -4.94 -14.32 -19.33
CA THR A 11 -4.06 -15.38 -19.87
C THR A 11 -2.57 -15.09 -19.69
N LYS A 12 -2.18 -13.96 -19.12
CA LYS A 12 -0.78 -13.57 -18.97
C LYS A 12 -0.47 -13.28 -17.50
N ASN A 13 0.63 -13.86 -17.02
CA ASN A 13 1.25 -13.48 -15.77
C ASN A 13 1.86 -12.09 -15.93
N VAL A 14 1.21 -11.07 -15.44
CA VAL A 14 1.76 -9.71 -15.50
C VAL A 14 2.48 -9.42 -14.18
N GLN A 15 3.75 -9.08 -14.30
CA GLN A 15 4.59 -8.71 -13.17
C GLN A 15 5.16 -7.31 -13.37
N ILE A 16 4.92 -6.43 -12.40
CA ILE A 16 5.72 -5.22 -12.25
C ILE A 16 6.88 -5.61 -11.34
N ASN A 17 8.04 -5.81 -11.92
CA ASN A 17 9.22 -6.26 -11.21
C ASN A 17 10.31 -5.19 -11.26
N ASN A 18 10.71 -4.70 -10.10
CA ASN A 18 11.78 -3.73 -9.96
C ASN A 18 12.94 -4.33 -9.15
N ARG A 19 14.16 -4.05 -9.53
CA ARG A 19 15.36 -4.53 -8.83
C ARG A 19 15.78 -3.62 -7.67
N SER A 20 15.39 -2.35 -7.71
CA SER A 20 15.73 -1.40 -6.65
C SER A 20 14.75 -0.22 -6.64
N GLY A 21 14.35 0.22 -5.45
CA GLY A 21 13.54 1.41 -5.27
C GLY A 21 12.06 1.14 -5.03
N HIS A 22 11.30 2.23 -4.99
CA HIS A 22 9.87 2.18 -4.75
C HIS A 22 9.11 1.63 -5.97
N THR A 23 8.16 0.74 -5.72
CA THR A 23 7.39 0.08 -6.77
C THR A 23 5.91 0.11 -6.43
N GLY A 24 5.10 0.62 -7.34
CA GLY A 24 3.64 0.64 -7.21
C GLY A 24 2.95 0.11 -8.45
N GLY A 25 1.78 -0.45 -8.30
CA GLY A 25 0.97 -0.92 -9.43
C GLY A 25 0.56 0.22 -10.36
N ILE A 26 0.35 1.42 -9.82
CA ILE A 26 0.01 2.62 -10.60
C ILE A 26 1.08 3.70 -10.44
N VAL A 27 1.55 3.98 -9.21
CA VAL A 27 2.54 5.03 -8.93
C VAL A 27 3.71 4.46 -8.16
N GLY A 28 4.91 4.49 -8.73
CA GLY A 28 6.13 4.06 -8.03
C GLY A 28 6.53 5.03 -6.91
N TYR A 29 6.59 6.32 -7.22
CA TYR A 29 7.04 7.37 -6.32
C TYR A 29 6.21 8.64 -6.47
N HIS A 30 5.63 9.11 -5.36
CA HIS A 30 4.89 10.36 -5.27
C HIS A 30 5.65 11.36 -4.39
N THR A 31 6.00 12.51 -4.98
CA THR A 31 6.62 13.64 -4.26
C THR A 31 5.54 14.61 -3.75
N SER A 32 5.92 15.71 -3.16
CA SER A 32 4.99 16.75 -2.72
C SER A 32 4.24 17.38 -3.90
N GLY A 33 3.01 17.78 -3.71
CA GLY A 33 2.17 18.45 -4.70
C GLY A 33 0.71 18.05 -4.55
N ALA A 34 -0.14 18.43 -5.50
CA ALA A 34 -1.58 18.28 -5.41
C ALA A 34 -2.00 16.88 -4.93
N ALA A 35 -2.82 16.86 -3.90
CA ALA A 35 -3.50 15.66 -3.47
C ALA A 35 -4.16 14.98 -4.69
N ALA A 36 -3.98 13.69 -4.82
CA ALA A 36 -4.81 12.92 -5.71
C ALA A 36 -6.23 12.88 -5.08
N THR A 37 -6.98 13.94 -5.31
CA THR A 37 -8.39 14.00 -4.91
C THR A 37 -9.19 13.46 -6.06
N GLY A 38 -9.68 12.25 -5.94
CA GLY A 38 -10.62 11.69 -6.89
C GLY A 38 -11.47 10.64 -6.21
N SER A 39 -12.74 10.60 -6.50
CA SER A 39 -13.54 9.40 -6.40
C SER A 39 -13.14 8.56 -7.60
N SER A 40 -12.15 7.71 -7.46
CA SER A 40 -11.72 6.84 -8.54
C SER A 40 -11.80 5.41 -8.06
N GLU A 41 -12.43 4.57 -8.83
CA GLU A 41 -12.24 3.14 -8.76
C GLU A 41 -10.93 2.83 -9.48
N ASN A 42 -9.88 2.61 -8.73
CA ASN A 42 -8.63 2.10 -9.31
C ASN A 42 -8.63 0.60 -9.13
N GLU A 43 -8.88 -0.12 -10.19
CA GLU A 43 -8.76 -1.57 -10.19
C GLU A 43 -7.39 -1.99 -10.74
N ILE A 44 -6.62 -2.68 -9.92
CA ILE A 44 -5.59 -3.57 -10.45
C ILE A 44 -6.25 -4.93 -10.55
N LEU A 45 -6.83 -5.22 -11.70
CA LEU A 45 -7.46 -6.49 -11.96
C LEU A 45 -6.41 -7.56 -12.24
N SER A 46 -6.22 -8.46 -11.30
CA SER A 46 -5.65 -9.76 -11.60
C SER A 46 -6.78 -10.77 -11.75
N THR A 47 -7.06 -11.16 -12.95
CA THR A 47 -7.94 -12.29 -13.22
C THR A 47 -7.17 -13.62 -13.29
N GLY A 48 -5.88 -13.63 -13.08
CA GLY A 48 -5.02 -14.79 -13.08
C GLY A 48 -4.24 -14.94 -11.77
N GLU A 49 -3.96 -16.16 -11.36
CA GLU A 49 -3.32 -16.51 -10.07
C GLU A 49 -1.91 -15.94 -9.85
N ASN A 50 -1.32 -15.22 -10.80
CA ASN A 50 0.08 -14.84 -10.80
C ASN A 50 0.34 -13.33 -11.06
N TRP A 51 -0.63 -12.46 -10.82
CA TRP A 51 -0.39 -11.03 -10.93
C TRP A 51 0.33 -10.51 -9.69
N SER A 52 1.45 -9.84 -9.85
CA SER A 52 2.20 -9.33 -8.71
C SER A 52 2.91 -8.00 -8.98
N VAL A 53 2.91 -7.14 -7.96
CA VAL A 53 3.79 -6.00 -7.85
C VAL A 53 4.92 -6.42 -6.93
N LYS A 54 6.12 -6.54 -7.47
CA LYS A 54 7.25 -7.13 -6.77
C LYS A 54 8.49 -6.28 -6.84
N THR A 55 9.22 -6.23 -5.74
CA THR A 55 10.60 -5.78 -5.74
C THR A 55 11.53 -6.84 -5.16
N THR A 56 12.71 -7.00 -5.74
CA THR A 56 13.73 -7.96 -5.31
C THR A 56 14.99 -7.28 -4.80
N ALA A 57 14.92 -5.99 -4.50
CA ALA A 57 16.10 -5.19 -4.19
C ALA A 57 16.76 -5.55 -2.85
N TYR A 58 18.06 -5.39 -2.86
CA TYR A 58 18.92 -5.60 -1.68
C TYR A 58 19.20 -4.31 -0.89
N SER A 59 18.67 -3.17 -1.30
CA SER A 59 18.96 -1.89 -0.68
C SER A 59 17.89 -1.44 0.29
N ASN A 60 18.26 -0.48 1.11
CA ASN A 60 17.54 0.00 2.27
C ASN A 60 16.35 0.90 1.90
N ASP A 61 15.31 0.89 2.72
CA ASP A 61 14.27 1.92 2.76
C ASP A 61 13.41 2.12 1.50
N PHE A 62 12.68 1.11 1.03
CA PHE A 62 11.67 1.34 0.00
C PHE A 62 10.32 0.69 0.33
N GLY A 63 9.30 1.20 -0.33
CA GLY A 63 7.93 0.71 -0.26
C GLY A 63 7.51 0.03 -1.56
N VAL A 64 6.80 -1.06 -1.42
CA VAL A 64 6.10 -1.76 -2.51
C VAL A 64 4.61 -1.70 -2.21
N GLY A 65 3.85 -1.10 -3.08
CA GLY A 65 2.40 -0.94 -2.90
C GLY A 65 1.60 -1.46 -4.08
N GLY A 66 0.44 -1.99 -3.82
CA GLY A 66 -0.48 -2.38 -4.88
C GLY A 66 -0.86 -1.19 -5.76
N ILE A 67 -0.99 -0.01 -5.17
CA ILE A 67 -1.30 1.23 -5.88
C ILE A 67 -0.09 2.17 -5.88
N ILE A 68 0.43 2.57 -4.72
CA ILE A 68 1.55 3.52 -4.59
C ILE A 68 2.70 2.84 -3.85
N GLY A 69 3.90 2.83 -4.44
CA GLY A 69 5.09 2.32 -3.78
C GLY A 69 5.50 3.21 -2.60
N TYR A 70 5.68 4.49 -2.85
CA TYR A 70 6.06 5.49 -1.85
C TYR A 70 5.34 6.81 -2.07
N SER A 71 4.90 7.43 -0.98
CA SER A 71 4.42 8.80 -0.98
C SER A 71 5.16 9.64 0.06
N ALA A 72 5.72 10.77 -0.36
CA ALA A 72 6.39 11.75 0.52
C ALA A 72 5.42 12.73 1.16
N SER A 73 4.18 12.78 0.70
CA SER A 73 3.14 13.67 1.21
C SER A 73 1.81 12.92 1.39
N GLY A 74 0.88 13.53 2.08
CA GLY A 74 -0.47 12.98 2.26
C GLY A 74 -1.21 12.82 0.93
N VAL A 75 -1.86 11.68 0.74
CA VAL A 75 -2.69 11.38 -0.43
C VAL A 75 -4.05 10.94 0.04
N SER A 76 -5.10 11.71 -0.28
CA SER A 76 -6.47 11.29 -0.03
C SER A 76 -6.98 10.42 -1.16
N MET A 77 -7.61 9.29 -0.82
CA MET A 77 -8.06 8.28 -1.78
C MET A 77 -9.45 7.77 -1.42
N GLN A 78 -10.25 7.51 -2.45
CA GLN A 78 -11.58 6.89 -2.32
C GLN A 78 -11.79 5.82 -3.38
N HIS A 79 -12.54 4.76 -3.03
CA HIS A 79 -12.93 3.68 -3.95
C HIS A 79 -11.73 3.07 -4.68
N VAL A 80 -10.78 2.57 -3.91
CA VAL A 80 -9.55 1.99 -4.44
C VAL A 80 -9.52 0.49 -4.15
N THR A 81 -9.25 -0.32 -5.15
CA THR A 81 -9.18 -1.77 -5.01
C THR A 81 -7.85 -2.30 -5.53
N ASN A 82 -7.21 -3.16 -4.75
CA ASN A 82 -6.03 -3.91 -5.16
C ASN A 82 -6.33 -5.40 -5.23
N TYR A 83 -6.13 -6.00 -6.39
CA TYR A 83 -6.18 -7.45 -6.60
C TYR A 83 -4.80 -8.09 -6.71
N ALA A 84 -3.78 -7.30 -7.02
CA ALA A 84 -2.44 -7.81 -7.24
C ALA A 84 -1.78 -8.28 -5.94
N ALA A 85 -1.07 -9.39 -5.99
CA ALA A 85 -0.15 -9.75 -4.93
C ALA A 85 0.98 -8.72 -4.82
N VAL A 86 1.34 -8.32 -3.61
CA VAL A 86 2.43 -7.38 -3.36
C VAL A 86 3.55 -8.08 -2.62
N VAL A 87 4.74 -8.09 -3.21
CA VAL A 87 5.90 -8.79 -2.67
C VAL A 87 7.08 -7.82 -2.53
N ALA A 88 7.37 -7.43 -1.31
CA ALA A 88 8.54 -6.65 -0.98
C ALA A 88 9.69 -7.59 -0.55
N GLY A 89 10.45 -8.04 -1.54
CA GLY A 89 11.66 -8.84 -1.32
C GLY A 89 12.82 -7.94 -0.92
N GLY A 90 13.71 -8.45 -0.09
CA GLY A 90 14.90 -7.75 0.38
C GLY A 90 15.27 -8.15 1.80
N ASN A 91 16.51 -7.88 2.19
CA ASN A 91 17.02 -8.25 3.51
C ASN A 91 16.91 -7.11 4.55
N SER A 92 16.56 -5.91 4.12
CA SER A 92 16.44 -4.77 5.03
C SER A 92 15.12 -4.80 5.82
N GLU A 93 15.20 -4.55 7.10
CA GLU A 93 14.03 -4.39 7.99
C GLU A 93 13.14 -3.18 7.63
N ASN A 94 13.61 -2.31 6.75
CA ASN A 94 12.88 -1.12 6.30
C ASN A 94 12.13 -1.33 4.98
N VAL A 95 12.15 -2.52 4.42
CA VAL A 95 11.38 -2.85 3.22
C VAL A 95 9.93 -3.12 3.59
N THR A 96 9.03 -2.37 2.99
CA THR A 96 7.63 -2.36 3.38
C THR A 96 6.70 -2.75 2.24
N ALA A 97 5.71 -3.58 2.51
CA ALA A 97 4.68 -3.98 1.58
C ALA A 97 3.29 -3.51 2.05
N GLY A 98 2.53 -2.90 1.17
CA GLY A 98 1.15 -2.50 1.43
C GLY A 98 0.24 -2.76 0.24
N GLY A 99 -0.95 -3.24 0.49
CA GLY A 99 -1.94 -3.43 -0.57
C GLY A 99 -2.34 -2.10 -1.24
N LEU A 100 -2.37 -1.02 -0.49
CA LEU A 100 -2.59 0.33 -0.99
C LEU A 100 -1.26 1.06 -1.19
N ILE A 101 -0.53 1.32 -0.10
CA ILE A 101 0.72 2.09 -0.10
C ILE A 101 1.80 1.31 0.63
N GLY A 102 2.95 1.11 -0.02
CA GLY A 102 4.08 0.46 0.63
C GLY A 102 4.63 1.31 1.78
N ARG A 103 4.98 2.56 1.50
CA ARG A 103 5.49 3.51 2.48
C ARG A 103 4.91 4.91 2.28
N LEU A 104 4.38 5.48 3.33
CA LEU A 104 3.84 6.83 3.37
C LEU A 104 4.60 7.67 4.39
N GLU A 105 5.17 8.78 3.94
CA GLU A 105 5.76 9.81 4.79
C GLU A 105 4.95 11.11 4.67
N ASN A 106 3.84 11.19 5.40
CA ASN A 106 2.99 12.37 5.40
C ASN A 106 3.65 13.51 6.20
N LYS A 107 4.46 14.32 5.53
CA LYS A 107 5.15 15.49 6.12
C LYS A 107 4.31 16.76 6.10
N ASP A 108 3.28 16.79 5.25
CA ASP A 108 2.43 17.95 5.09
C ASP A 108 1.47 18.10 6.27
N SER A 109 1.02 19.32 6.51
CA SER A 109 0.06 19.62 7.58
C SER A 109 -1.37 19.15 7.28
N ASN A 110 -1.62 18.64 6.08
CA ASN A 110 -2.94 18.21 5.66
C ASN A 110 -3.30 16.84 6.24
N SER A 111 -4.51 16.71 6.76
CA SER A 111 -5.06 15.43 7.14
C SER A 111 -5.25 14.56 5.87
N MET A 112 -4.79 13.33 5.94
CA MET A 112 -5.00 12.34 4.89
C MET A 112 -6.25 11.52 5.20
N THR A 113 -7.03 11.24 4.18
CA THR A 113 -8.18 10.34 4.28
C THR A 113 -8.10 9.23 3.24
N VAL A 114 -8.40 8.02 3.66
CA VAL A 114 -8.61 6.87 2.77
C VAL A 114 -9.97 6.27 3.08
N SER A 115 -10.84 6.17 2.09
CA SER A 115 -12.15 5.58 2.27
C SER A 115 -12.48 4.57 1.17
N TYR A 116 -13.22 3.53 1.54
CA TYR A 116 -13.65 2.46 0.64
C TYR A 116 -12.48 1.80 -0.12
N PHE A 117 -11.42 1.50 0.63
CA PHE A 117 -10.31 0.71 0.10
C PHE A 117 -10.55 -0.78 0.32
N SER A 118 -10.30 -1.59 -0.71
CA SER A 118 -10.34 -3.05 -0.63
C SER A 118 -9.05 -3.68 -1.14
N ASN A 119 -8.46 -4.59 -0.35
CA ASN A 119 -7.33 -5.39 -0.78
C ASN A 119 -7.72 -6.87 -0.88
N TYR A 120 -7.58 -7.46 -2.04
CA TYR A 120 -7.77 -8.89 -2.29
C TYR A 120 -6.43 -9.62 -2.52
N GLY A 121 -5.38 -8.89 -2.88
CA GLY A 121 -4.06 -9.47 -3.13
C GLY A 121 -3.36 -9.91 -1.86
N ASN A 122 -2.60 -10.99 -1.94
CA ASN A 122 -1.71 -11.40 -0.85
C ASN A 122 -0.53 -10.44 -0.73
N ILE A 123 -0.16 -10.11 0.50
CA ILE A 123 0.91 -9.15 0.79
C ILE A 123 2.03 -9.86 1.55
N SER A 124 3.28 -9.68 1.10
CA SER A 124 4.43 -10.24 1.81
C SER A 124 5.64 -9.31 1.79
N GLY A 125 6.37 -9.28 2.91
CA GLY A 125 7.56 -8.45 3.10
C GLY A 125 8.04 -8.44 4.55
N LYS A 126 8.99 -7.56 4.87
CA LYS A 126 9.48 -7.38 6.25
C LYS A 126 8.47 -6.67 7.15
N LEU A 127 7.84 -5.63 6.61
CA LEU A 127 6.69 -4.94 7.21
C LEU A 127 5.55 -5.03 6.22
N SER A 128 4.48 -5.72 6.56
CA SER A 128 3.42 -6.06 5.62
C SER A 128 2.04 -5.70 6.14
N ALA A 129 1.24 -5.01 5.32
CA ALA A 129 -0.14 -4.71 5.66
C ALA A 129 -1.08 -4.76 4.45
N GLY A 130 -2.33 -5.09 4.68
CA GLY A 130 -3.37 -5.02 3.66
C GLY A 130 -3.56 -3.60 3.11
N GLY A 131 -3.42 -2.56 3.93
CA GLY A 131 -3.47 -1.17 3.52
C GLY A 131 -2.10 -0.53 3.35
N ILE A 132 -1.49 -0.06 4.45
CA ILE A 132 -0.24 0.71 4.44
C ILE A 132 0.85 -0.04 5.20
N GLY A 133 1.95 -0.39 4.52
CA GLY A 133 3.06 -1.09 5.15
C GLY A 133 3.75 -0.25 6.23
N ARG A 134 4.02 1.02 5.96
CA ARG A 134 4.63 1.95 6.92
C ARG A 134 4.07 3.35 6.77
N LEU A 135 3.63 3.93 7.86
CA LEU A 135 3.20 5.33 7.97
C LEU A 135 4.15 6.11 8.89
N LYS A 136 4.60 7.27 8.45
CA LYS A 136 5.41 8.21 9.25
C LYS A 136 4.79 9.60 9.30
N TYR A 137 5.08 10.32 10.37
CA TYR A 137 4.80 11.72 10.67
C TYR A 137 3.34 11.99 11.04
N LYS A 138 2.51 12.40 10.10
CA LYS A 138 1.12 12.80 10.36
C LYS A 138 0.18 11.60 10.39
N GLY A 139 -0.92 11.78 11.07
CA GLY A 139 -1.99 10.78 11.14
C GLY A 139 -2.80 10.64 9.86
N ILE A 140 -3.70 9.70 9.88
CA ILE A 140 -4.59 9.37 8.77
C ILE A 140 -5.96 8.95 9.33
N THR A 141 -7.01 9.28 8.62
CA THR A 141 -8.33 8.69 8.82
C THR A 141 -8.58 7.65 7.73
N MET A 142 -8.80 6.41 8.14
CA MET A 142 -9.17 5.30 7.24
C MET A 142 -10.59 4.85 7.58
N SER A 143 -11.50 4.89 6.61
CA SER A 143 -12.89 4.51 6.80
C SER A 143 -13.36 3.50 5.75
N ASN A 144 -14.12 2.49 6.18
CA ASN A 144 -14.65 1.43 5.32
C ASN A 144 -13.55 0.72 4.50
N CYS A 145 -12.38 0.52 5.13
CA CYS A 145 -11.25 -0.15 4.50
C CYS A 145 -11.25 -1.63 4.85
N THR A 146 -11.09 -2.49 3.85
CA THR A 146 -11.17 -3.94 4.06
C THR A 146 -9.99 -4.67 3.44
N ASN A 147 -9.39 -5.57 4.20
CA ASN A 147 -8.42 -6.53 3.68
C ASN A 147 -9.03 -7.94 3.62
N TYR A 148 -8.96 -8.57 2.46
CA TYR A 148 -9.34 -9.97 2.22
C TYR A 148 -8.13 -10.86 1.94
N GLY A 149 -7.02 -10.26 1.45
CA GLY A 149 -5.80 -10.99 1.13
C GLY A 149 -5.03 -11.42 2.38
N ASN A 150 -4.30 -12.52 2.28
CA ASN A 150 -3.40 -12.97 3.35
C ASN A 150 -2.21 -12.04 3.48
N ILE A 151 -1.79 -11.80 4.70
CA ILE A 151 -0.64 -10.96 5.04
C ILE A 151 0.43 -11.83 5.66
N GLN A 152 1.62 -11.81 5.09
CA GLN A 152 2.78 -12.51 5.61
C GLN A 152 3.92 -11.55 5.89
N SER A 153 4.47 -11.58 7.09
CA SER A 153 5.70 -10.88 7.43
C SER A 153 6.82 -11.86 7.73
N ASN A 154 7.96 -11.65 7.14
CA ASN A 154 9.22 -12.33 7.51
C ASN A 154 10.16 -11.39 8.29
N GLY A 155 9.61 -10.35 8.90
CA GLY A 155 10.31 -9.34 9.70
C GLY A 155 9.54 -8.98 10.95
N SER A 156 9.41 -7.70 11.25
CA SER A 156 9.00 -7.21 12.57
C SER A 156 7.49 -6.96 12.71
N ALA A 157 6.71 -6.82 11.64
CA ALA A 157 5.28 -6.53 11.76
C ALA A 157 4.42 -6.97 10.57
N ALA A 158 3.25 -7.51 10.89
CA ALA A 158 2.17 -7.77 9.95
C ALA A 158 0.85 -7.21 10.49
N ALA A 159 0.01 -6.65 9.64
CA ALA A 159 -1.30 -6.13 10.04
C ALA A 159 -2.33 -6.13 8.92
N GLY A 160 -3.61 -6.22 9.26
CA GLY A 160 -4.70 -6.14 8.28
C GLY A 160 -4.77 -4.79 7.57
N ILE A 161 -4.47 -3.67 8.26
CA ILE A 161 -4.63 -2.32 7.70
C ILE A 161 -3.33 -1.51 7.69
N ILE A 162 -2.68 -1.27 8.84
CA ILE A 162 -1.39 -0.55 8.90
C ILE A 162 -0.42 -1.38 9.74
N ALA A 163 0.75 -1.74 9.18
CA ALA A 163 1.73 -2.56 9.90
C ALA A 163 2.51 -1.75 10.92
N THR A 164 3.03 -0.58 10.54
CA THR A 164 3.77 0.28 11.47
C THR A 164 3.39 1.74 11.31
N PHE A 165 3.34 2.41 12.45
CA PHE A 165 3.10 3.85 12.53
C PHE A 165 4.16 4.51 13.41
N TYR A 166 4.87 5.47 12.85
CA TYR A 166 5.87 6.29 13.56
C TYR A 166 5.42 7.74 13.60
N GLN A 167 4.85 8.14 14.71
CA GLN A 167 4.46 9.52 14.95
C GLN A 167 5.66 10.33 15.46
N THR A 168 5.95 11.45 14.84
CA THR A 168 6.97 12.40 15.29
C THR A 168 6.38 13.68 15.83
N ASP A 169 5.13 13.99 15.46
CA ASP A 169 4.44 15.21 15.84
C ASP A 169 3.31 14.92 16.82
N GLN A 170 3.22 15.72 17.87
CA GLN A 170 2.11 15.64 18.82
C GLN A 170 0.78 16.04 18.15
N GLY A 171 -0.26 15.27 18.40
CA GLY A 171 -1.62 15.55 17.93
C GLY A 171 -2.03 14.90 16.60
N ALA A 172 -1.15 14.18 15.92
CA ALA A 172 -1.53 13.44 14.73
C ALA A 172 -2.16 12.08 15.12
N ALA A 173 -3.46 11.93 14.90
CA ALA A 173 -4.16 10.67 15.18
C ALA A 173 -4.19 9.74 13.97
N VAL A 174 -4.11 8.44 14.23
CA VAL A 174 -4.54 7.40 13.27
C VAL A 174 -5.93 6.98 13.69
N VAL A 175 -6.91 7.22 12.83
CA VAL A 175 -8.31 6.92 13.08
C VAL A 175 -8.77 5.80 12.14
N PHE A 176 -9.36 4.75 12.70
CA PHE A 176 -10.01 3.69 11.95
C PHE A 176 -11.52 3.72 12.22
N ASP A 177 -12.29 3.81 11.15
CA ASP A 177 -13.73 3.71 11.19
C ASP A 177 -14.19 2.60 10.26
N SER A 178 -14.89 1.60 10.80
CA SER A 178 -15.45 0.50 10.02
C SER A 178 -14.42 -0.27 9.15
N CYS A 179 -13.16 -0.34 9.62
CA CYS A 179 -12.10 -1.08 8.95
C CYS A 179 -12.11 -2.55 9.37
N LYS A 180 -11.90 -3.47 8.42
CA LYS A 180 -12.00 -4.92 8.62
C LYS A 180 -10.83 -5.68 8.02
N ASN A 181 -10.44 -6.77 8.67
CA ASN A 181 -9.52 -7.76 8.12
C ASN A 181 -10.18 -9.13 8.11
N TYR A 182 -10.21 -9.76 6.95
CA TYR A 182 -10.69 -11.13 6.74
C TYR A 182 -9.58 -12.09 6.33
N GLY A 183 -8.41 -11.57 5.92
CA GLY A 183 -7.26 -12.38 5.57
C GLY A 183 -6.50 -12.90 6.78
N ASN A 184 -5.78 -14.01 6.61
CA ASN A 184 -4.87 -14.53 7.62
C ASN A 184 -3.65 -13.63 7.76
N ILE A 185 -3.13 -13.51 9.00
CA ILE A 185 -1.90 -12.78 9.32
C ILE A 185 -0.90 -13.75 9.94
N SER A 186 0.31 -13.83 9.35
CA SER A 186 1.37 -14.72 9.79
C SER A 186 2.75 -14.05 9.75
#